data_2e3dc09704bf9ad66032669fce95c02e
#
_entry.id   2e3dc09704bf9ad66032669fce95c02e
#
_cell.length_a   1.000
_cell.length_b   1.000
_cell.length_c   1.000
_cell.angle_alpha   90.00
_cell.angle_beta   90.00
_cell.angle_gamma   90.00
#
_symmetry.space_group_name_H-M   'P 1'
#
loop_
_entity.id
_entity.type
_entity.pdbx_description
1 polymer ?
#
loop_
_entity_poly.entity_id
_entity_poly.type
_entity_poly.pdbx_seq_one_letter_code
_entity_poly.pdbx_strand_id
1 'polypeptide(L)'
;PLPLALRILAERIISRPDTPLAEFAAELAAEDERLDALGAEDDELSDVRAVFSTSYRALDAESARVFRLLGVHPGAEFGVHAAAALAGLAAARTRRVLDRLVGVHLVHRVRDRRYRLHDLLRLYAAERLRQEESEEEQTAALRRLAGWYLRAVDNARAVTHPHFRAVAVPQDVEPAEVPVFDSTEEAIAWFDEEYANLLDVLGLAAERGQHDLAWRLPVLSYPLLELRGHWRHWREAHLRGVESARRAGDGHGLARNLLGLGDAEWVLGRNREALERYRAALDALPEEGDGWIEGFALRQIGLVNWQEEPSEEAVALIERAVAVFRRVGERRGEGMGLLSLAECARDRGRTGTALEYCRAALEALDGIGDTWSVAWGRCSLASVLDSAGRRGEALAEYRAAAEVFRGFADHASEAMALTRIGEIHEASGEADRARSAFAAAAELLGRNGDPEAERLRERAERLGAHG
;
A
#
# COMPACT_ATOMS: atom_id res chain seq x y z
N PRO A 1 -25.49 -3.96 -12.51
CA PRO A 1 -25.86 -4.26 -13.91
C PRO A 1 -26.82 -3.21 -14.45
N LEU A 2 -26.58 -2.75 -15.68
CA LEU A 2 -27.51 -1.82 -16.34
C LEU A 2 -28.76 -2.59 -16.73
N PRO A 3 -29.98 -2.10 -16.42
CA PRO A 3 -31.23 -2.78 -16.78
C PRO A 3 -31.33 -3.11 -18.28
N LEU A 4 -30.80 -2.22 -19.13
CA LEU A 4 -30.73 -2.42 -20.56
C LEU A 4 -29.85 -3.61 -20.96
N ALA A 5 -28.65 -3.74 -20.37
CA ALA A 5 -27.74 -4.86 -20.63
C ALA A 5 -28.37 -6.21 -20.23
N LEU A 6 -29.09 -6.25 -19.11
CA LEU A 6 -29.82 -7.44 -18.68
C LEU A 6 -30.97 -7.80 -19.67
N ARG A 7 -31.67 -6.81 -20.20
CA ARG A 7 -32.73 -7.03 -21.20
C ARG A 7 -32.17 -7.60 -22.48
N ILE A 8 -31.09 -7.02 -23.03
CA ILE A 8 -30.43 -7.49 -24.24
C ILE A 8 -29.93 -8.92 -24.07
N LEU A 9 -29.28 -9.20 -22.90
CA LEU A 9 -28.82 -10.56 -22.60
C LEU A 9 -29.97 -11.57 -22.55
N ALA A 10 -31.11 -11.19 -21.94
CA ALA A 10 -32.29 -12.04 -21.90
C ALA A 10 -32.86 -12.33 -23.30
N GLU A 11 -32.95 -11.30 -24.18
CA GLU A 11 -33.37 -11.47 -25.56
C GLU A 11 -32.44 -12.39 -26.35
N ARG A 12 -31.11 -12.28 -26.15
CA ARG A 12 -30.13 -13.15 -26.79
C ARG A 12 -30.21 -14.61 -26.31
N ILE A 13 -30.44 -14.84 -24.99
CA ILE A 13 -30.67 -16.17 -24.43
C ILE A 13 -31.95 -16.80 -25.08
N ILE A 14 -33.02 -16.03 -25.24
CA ILE A 14 -34.27 -16.47 -25.84
C ILE A 14 -34.05 -16.81 -27.32
N SER A 15 -33.22 -16.07 -28.04
CA SER A 15 -32.92 -16.30 -29.47
C SER A 15 -32.04 -17.54 -29.74
N ARG A 16 -31.30 -18.01 -28.67
CA ARG A 16 -30.42 -19.19 -28.74
C ARG A 16 -30.79 -20.22 -27.65
N PRO A 17 -31.98 -20.86 -27.74
CA PRO A 17 -32.51 -21.67 -26.66
C PRO A 17 -31.68 -22.93 -26.34
N ASP A 18 -30.90 -23.42 -27.31
CA ASP A 18 -30.05 -24.59 -27.17
C ASP A 18 -28.64 -24.30 -26.57
N THR A 19 -28.30 -23.02 -26.39
CA THR A 19 -27.00 -22.61 -25.82
C THR A 19 -27.04 -22.62 -24.29
N PRO A 20 -26.14 -23.36 -23.61
CA PRO A 20 -26.09 -23.37 -22.14
C PRO A 20 -25.81 -21.99 -21.57
N LEU A 21 -26.44 -21.64 -20.44
CA LEU A 21 -26.18 -20.36 -19.71
C LEU A 21 -24.71 -20.16 -19.35
N ALA A 22 -23.98 -21.27 -19.11
CA ALA A 22 -22.54 -21.21 -18.84
C ALA A 22 -21.72 -20.68 -20.01
N GLU A 23 -22.15 -20.87 -21.25
CA GLU A 23 -21.51 -20.36 -22.45
C GLU A 23 -21.73 -18.85 -22.57
N PHE A 24 -22.95 -18.38 -22.34
CA PHE A 24 -23.23 -16.93 -22.25
C PHE A 24 -22.43 -16.26 -21.13
N ALA A 25 -22.28 -16.94 -19.99
CA ALA A 25 -21.45 -16.43 -18.88
C ALA A 25 -19.97 -16.36 -19.26
N ALA A 26 -19.46 -17.35 -20.00
CA ALA A 26 -18.10 -17.36 -20.52
C ALA A 26 -17.87 -16.26 -21.57
N GLU A 27 -18.80 -16.05 -22.49
CA GLU A 27 -18.76 -14.93 -23.45
C GLU A 27 -18.72 -13.58 -22.74
N LEU A 28 -19.51 -13.39 -21.67
CA LEU A 28 -19.51 -12.16 -20.89
C LEU A 28 -18.28 -11.99 -20.00
N ALA A 29 -17.64 -13.08 -19.61
CA ALA A 29 -16.43 -13.05 -18.78
C ALA A 29 -15.20 -12.65 -19.60
N ALA A 30 -15.19 -12.90 -20.89
CA ALA A 30 -14.16 -12.40 -21.79
C ALA A 30 -14.22 -10.86 -21.85
N GLU A 31 -13.21 -10.21 -21.29
CA GLU A 31 -13.24 -8.76 -21.08
C GLU A 31 -13.29 -7.98 -22.41
N ASP A 32 -12.63 -8.47 -23.43
CA ASP A 32 -12.52 -7.84 -24.73
C ASP A 32 -13.80 -8.00 -25.59
N GLU A 33 -14.65 -8.99 -25.28
CA GLU A 33 -15.83 -9.34 -26.06
C GLU A 33 -17.16 -8.96 -25.39
N ARG A 34 -17.13 -8.36 -24.18
CA ARG A 34 -18.36 -8.04 -23.43
C ARG A 34 -19.35 -7.16 -24.18
N LEU A 35 -18.87 -6.20 -24.96
CA LEU A 35 -19.72 -5.32 -25.74
C LEU A 35 -20.25 -6.02 -27.00
N ASP A 36 -19.43 -6.88 -27.62
CA ASP A 36 -19.84 -7.65 -28.80
C ASP A 36 -20.86 -8.72 -28.43
N ALA A 37 -20.69 -9.37 -27.30
CA ALA A 37 -21.62 -10.37 -26.77
C ALA A 37 -23.03 -9.83 -26.46
N LEU A 38 -23.17 -8.51 -26.24
CA LEU A 38 -24.45 -7.85 -25.98
C LEU A 38 -25.09 -7.25 -27.25
N GLY A 39 -24.39 -7.27 -28.41
CA GLY A 39 -24.96 -6.84 -29.69
C GLY A 39 -25.98 -7.87 -30.23
N ALA A 40 -27.19 -7.45 -30.57
CA ALA A 40 -28.15 -8.28 -31.26
C ALA A 40 -27.98 -8.11 -32.78
N GLU A 41 -28.09 -9.20 -33.54
CA GLU A 41 -27.75 -9.23 -34.99
C GLU A 41 -28.64 -8.36 -35.84
N ASP A 42 -29.91 -8.05 -35.45
CA ASP A 42 -30.90 -7.40 -36.31
C ASP A 42 -31.71 -6.22 -35.68
N ASP A 43 -31.42 -5.78 -34.47
CA ASP A 43 -32.18 -4.72 -33.82
C ASP A 43 -31.25 -3.66 -33.16
N GLU A 44 -31.16 -2.46 -33.79
CA GLU A 44 -30.38 -1.32 -33.31
C GLU A 44 -30.81 -0.85 -31.87
N LEU A 45 -32.05 -1.12 -31.47
CA LEU A 45 -32.55 -0.81 -30.12
C LEU A 45 -32.03 -1.78 -29.08
N SER A 46 -31.58 -2.94 -29.48
CA SER A 46 -30.96 -3.95 -28.62
C SER A 46 -29.43 -3.82 -28.53
N ASP A 47 -28.81 -3.04 -29.42
CA ASP A 47 -27.39 -2.82 -29.42
C ASP A 47 -26.99 -1.78 -28.34
N VAL A 48 -26.31 -2.25 -27.32
CA VAL A 48 -25.80 -1.39 -26.21
C VAL A 48 -24.85 -0.32 -26.76
N ARG A 49 -24.06 -0.63 -27.79
CA ARG A 49 -23.18 0.33 -28.48
C ARG A 49 -23.96 1.46 -29.12
N ALA A 50 -25.11 1.17 -29.77
CA ALA A 50 -25.94 2.19 -30.39
C ALA A 50 -26.48 3.18 -29.35
N VAL A 51 -26.93 2.66 -28.21
CA VAL A 51 -27.39 3.50 -27.08
C VAL A 51 -26.27 4.38 -26.52
N PHE A 52 -25.10 3.80 -26.26
CA PHE A 52 -23.95 4.57 -25.77
C PHE A 52 -23.45 5.57 -26.81
N SER A 53 -23.42 5.17 -28.08
CA SER A 53 -23.03 6.01 -29.19
C SER A 53 -23.91 7.25 -29.34
N THR A 54 -25.23 7.13 -29.13
CA THR A 54 -26.14 8.28 -29.14
C THR A 54 -25.81 9.32 -28.10
N SER A 55 -25.59 8.88 -26.84
CA SER A 55 -25.17 9.76 -25.74
C SER A 55 -23.79 10.37 -26.00
N TYR A 56 -22.86 9.58 -26.52
CA TYR A 56 -21.49 10.00 -26.81
C TYR A 56 -21.44 11.07 -27.93
N ARG A 57 -22.17 10.87 -29.04
CA ARG A 57 -22.24 11.82 -30.18
C ARG A 57 -22.85 13.16 -29.80
N ALA A 58 -23.65 13.23 -28.75
CA ALA A 58 -24.24 14.45 -28.24
C ALA A 58 -23.25 15.30 -27.43
N LEU A 59 -22.06 14.77 -27.10
CA LEU A 59 -21.04 15.47 -26.33
C LEU A 59 -20.33 16.52 -27.19
N ASP A 60 -19.92 17.61 -26.53
CA ASP A 60 -18.90 18.50 -27.08
C ASP A 60 -17.53 17.79 -27.15
N ALA A 61 -16.61 18.31 -27.97
CA ALA A 61 -15.32 17.69 -28.23
C ALA A 61 -14.47 17.47 -26.96
N GLU A 62 -14.56 18.39 -25.97
CA GLU A 62 -13.84 18.28 -24.70
C GLU A 62 -14.44 17.17 -23.83
N SER A 63 -15.75 17.11 -23.70
CA SER A 63 -16.44 16.07 -22.91
C SER A 63 -16.24 14.69 -23.52
N ALA A 64 -16.27 14.58 -24.86
CA ALA A 64 -15.99 13.35 -25.58
C ALA A 64 -14.54 12.88 -25.34
N ARG A 65 -13.54 13.79 -25.41
CA ARG A 65 -12.15 13.46 -25.13
C ARG A 65 -11.96 12.99 -23.68
N VAL A 66 -12.52 13.70 -22.70
CA VAL A 66 -12.41 13.28 -21.29
C VAL A 66 -13.04 11.90 -21.08
N PHE A 67 -14.22 11.63 -21.67
CA PHE A 67 -14.86 10.33 -21.58
C PHE A 67 -13.97 9.20 -22.13
N ARG A 68 -13.37 9.39 -23.31
CA ARG A 68 -12.43 8.42 -23.89
C ARG A 68 -11.25 8.16 -22.97
N LEU A 69 -10.61 9.23 -22.45
CA LEU A 69 -9.46 9.12 -21.55
C LEU A 69 -9.80 8.40 -20.25
N LEU A 70 -11.03 8.56 -19.72
CA LEU A 70 -11.48 7.79 -18.55
C LEU A 70 -11.44 6.27 -18.80
N GLY A 71 -11.48 5.82 -20.05
CA GLY A 71 -11.28 4.42 -20.43
C GLY A 71 -9.85 3.90 -20.13
N VAL A 72 -8.87 4.77 -19.89
CA VAL A 72 -7.52 4.39 -19.42
C VAL A 72 -7.52 4.11 -17.91
N HIS A 73 -8.44 4.71 -17.15
CA HIS A 73 -8.44 4.56 -15.69
C HIS A 73 -8.78 3.12 -15.30
N PRO A 74 -7.90 2.36 -14.62
CA PRO A 74 -8.12 0.94 -14.36
C PRO A 74 -9.16 0.68 -13.27
N GLY A 75 -9.28 1.58 -12.28
CA GLY A 75 -10.18 1.42 -11.15
C GLY A 75 -11.65 1.70 -11.50
N ALA A 76 -12.56 1.08 -10.75
CA ALA A 76 -14.00 1.26 -10.92
C ALA A 76 -14.46 2.66 -10.50
N GLU A 77 -13.86 3.25 -9.48
CA GLU A 77 -14.16 4.59 -8.96
C GLU A 77 -12.92 5.48 -9.01
N PHE A 78 -13.12 6.75 -9.28
CA PHE A 78 -12.04 7.73 -9.36
C PHE A 78 -12.46 9.10 -8.81
N GLY A 79 -11.47 9.85 -8.34
CA GLY A 79 -11.64 11.23 -7.90
C GLY A 79 -11.53 12.23 -9.05
N VAL A 80 -12.04 13.46 -8.81
CA VAL A 80 -11.90 14.58 -9.78
C VAL A 80 -10.45 14.84 -10.14
N HIS A 81 -9.53 14.80 -9.17
CA HIS A 81 -8.13 15.13 -9.38
C HIS A 81 -7.40 14.06 -10.23
N ALA A 82 -7.69 12.78 -10.03
CA ALA A 82 -7.19 11.70 -10.87
C ALA A 82 -7.70 11.83 -12.31
N ALA A 83 -8.98 12.12 -12.50
CA ALA A 83 -9.56 12.40 -13.81
C ALA A 83 -8.95 13.66 -14.46
N ALA A 84 -8.66 14.70 -13.68
CA ALA A 84 -8.02 15.93 -14.13
C ALA A 84 -6.59 15.67 -14.63
N ALA A 85 -5.80 14.90 -13.85
CA ALA A 85 -4.48 14.49 -14.25
C ALA A 85 -4.49 13.69 -15.55
N LEU A 86 -5.37 12.69 -15.63
CA LEU A 86 -5.56 11.86 -16.83
C LEU A 86 -5.87 12.71 -18.07
N ALA A 87 -6.81 13.66 -17.93
CA ALA A 87 -7.26 14.52 -19.03
C ALA A 87 -6.27 15.66 -19.37
N GLY A 88 -5.31 15.98 -18.49
CA GLY A 88 -4.42 17.14 -18.60
C GLY A 88 -5.18 18.46 -18.46
N LEU A 89 -6.18 18.53 -17.57
CA LEU A 89 -7.03 19.68 -17.34
C LEU A 89 -7.01 20.10 -15.86
N ALA A 90 -7.32 21.37 -15.57
CA ALA A 90 -7.56 21.81 -14.20
C ALA A 90 -8.75 21.11 -13.56
N ALA A 91 -8.68 20.79 -12.26
CA ALA A 91 -9.73 20.03 -11.54
C ALA A 91 -11.11 20.70 -11.64
N ALA A 92 -11.18 22.04 -11.53
CA ALA A 92 -12.44 22.78 -11.66
C ALA A 92 -13.08 22.64 -13.05
N ARG A 93 -12.27 22.56 -14.12
CA ARG A 93 -12.75 22.32 -15.49
C ARG A 93 -13.20 20.88 -15.66
N THR A 94 -12.42 19.93 -15.19
CA THR A 94 -12.74 18.51 -15.22
C THR A 94 -14.04 18.20 -14.48
N ARG A 95 -14.27 18.81 -13.32
CA ARG A 95 -15.53 18.67 -12.57
C ARG A 95 -16.74 19.06 -13.42
N ARG A 96 -16.68 20.20 -14.13
CA ARG A 96 -17.79 20.63 -15.04
C ARG A 96 -18.02 19.64 -16.18
N VAL A 97 -16.93 19.05 -16.72
CA VAL A 97 -17.06 18.00 -17.73
C VAL A 97 -17.69 16.74 -17.16
N LEU A 98 -17.23 16.29 -15.98
CA LEU A 98 -17.80 15.13 -15.29
C LEU A 98 -19.30 15.35 -14.96
N ASP A 99 -19.70 16.54 -14.57
CA ASP A 99 -21.10 16.88 -14.31
C ASP A 99 -21.94 16.78 -15.59
N ARG A 100 -21.40 17.18 -16.76
CA ARG A 100 -22.06 16.96 -18.07
C ARG A 100 -22.17 15.49 -18.40
N LEU A 101 -21.12 14.71 -18.21
CA LEU A 101 -21.12 13.25 -18.44
C LEU A 101 -22.12 12.53 -17.54
N VAL A 102 -22.29 12.99 -16.29
CA VAL A 102 -23.35 12.49 -15.40
C VAL A 102 -24.73 12.84 -15.94
N GLY A 103 -24.92 14.05 -16.46
CA GLY A 103 -26.19 14.48 -17.04
C GLY A 103 -26.68 13.66 -18.24
N VAL A 104 -25.73 13.04 -18.98
CA VAL A 104 -26.02 12.14 -20.12
C VAL A 104 -25.83 10.65 -19.80
N HIS A 105 -25.71 10.30 -18.52
CA HIS A 105 -25.60 8.94 -17.98
C HIS A 105 -24.36 8.13 -18.43
N LEU A 106 -23.32 8.78 -18.92
CA LEU A 106 -22.05 8.13 -19.27
C LEU A 106 -21.11 7.95 -18.08
N VAL A 107 -21.33 8.69 -17.00
CA VAL A 107 -20.61 8.57 -15.73
C VAL A 107 -21.62 8.64 -14.58
N HIS A 108 -21.39 7.95 -13.48
CA HIS A 108 -22.19 8.01 -12.28
C HIS A 108 -21.45 8.76 -11.18
N ARG A 109 -22.14 9.67 -10.47
CA ARG A 109 -21.63 10.24 -9.24
C ARG A 109 -21.96 9.31 -8.08
N VAL A 110 -20.96 8.81 -7.37
CA VAL A 110 -21.12 7.90 -6.21
C VAL A 110 -21.33 8.71 -4.94
N ARG A 111 -20.49 9.75 -4.75
CA ARG A 111 -20.54 10.72 -3.64
C ARG A 111 -19.87 12.02 -4.06
N ASP A 112 -19.76 12.99 -3.18
CA ASP A 112 -19.08 14.24 -3.54
C ASP A 112 -17.65 13.95 -4.03
N ARG A 113 -17.29 14.54 -5.16
CA ARG A 113 -15.98 14.41 -5.84
C ARG A 113 -15.55 13.00 -6.24
N ARG A 114 -16.43 11.97 -6.10
CA ARG A 114 -16.16 10.58 -6.52
C ARG A 114 -17.14 10.16 -7.60
N TYR A 115 -16.61 9.54 -8.64
CA TYR A 115 -17.33 9.11 -9.82
C TYR A 115 -17.02 7.65 -10.11
N ARG A 116 -17.93 7.01 -10.82
CA ARG A 116 -17.80 5.63 -11.28
C ARG A 116 -18.08 5.56 -12.76
N LEU A 117 -17.24 4.86 -13.49
CA LEU A 117 -17.50 4.43 -14.84
C LEU A 117 -17.96 2.97 -14.77
N HIS A 118 -19.19 2.72 -15.24
CA HIS A 118 -19.71 1.35 -15.28
C HIS A 118 -18.90 0.48 -16.23
N ASP A 119 -18.72 -0.82 -15.92
CA ASP A 119 -17.82 -1.71 -16.69
C ASP A 119 -18.06 -1.67 -18.20
N LEU A 120 -19.32 -1.76 -18.66
CA LEU A 120 -19.66 -1.67 -20.09
C LEU A 120 -19.34 -0.28 -20.69
N LEU A 121 -19.54 0.80 -19.92
CA LEU A 121 -19.18 2.14 -20.36
C LEU A 121 -17.66 2.33 -20.39
N ARG A 122 -16.92 1.68 -19.50
CA ARG A 122 -15.45 1.68 -19.50
C ARG A 122 -14.91 0.96 -20.74
N LEU A 123 -15.45 -0.21 -21.08
CA LEU A 123 -15.10 -0.92 -22.30
C LEU A 123 -15.41 -0.08 -23.55
N TYR A 124 -16.57 0.57 -23.59
CA TYR A 124 -16.93 1.47 -24.69
C TYR A 124 -16.00 2.69 -24.76
N ALA A 125 -15.68 3.32 -23.63
CA ALA A 125 -14.74 4.42 -23.58
C ALA A 125 -13.33 4.01 -24.06
N ALA A 126 -12.85 2.82 -23.67
CA ALA A 126 -11.58 2.26 -24.11
C ALA A 126 -11.59 1.91 -25.61
N GLU A 127 -12.72 1.44 -26.18
CA GLU A 127 -12.89 1.24 -27.62
C GLU A 127 -12.79 2.58 -28.37
N ARG A 128 -13.54 3.59 -27.94
CA ARG A 128 -13.49 4.93 -28.52
C ARG A 128 -12.10 5.57 -28.41
N LEU A 129 -11.41 5.35 -27.29
CA LEU A 129 -10.04 5.81 -27.06
C LEU A 129 -9.10 5.24 -28.15
N ARG A 130 -9.13 3.93 -28.39
CA ARG A 130 -8.29 3.27 -29.40
C ARG A 130 -8.57 3.75 -30.83
N GLN A 131 -9.81 4.16 -31.12
CA GLN A 131 -10.24 4.59 -32.45
C GLN A 131 -9.97 6.09 -32.69
N GLU A 132 -10.03 6.92 -31.68
CA GLU A 132 -10.07 8.37 -31.84
C GLU A 132 -8.87 9.10 -31.23
N GLU A 133 -8.06 8.44 -30.35
CA GLU A 133 -6.86 9.02 -29.79
C GLU A 133 -5.60 8.27 -30.23
N SER A 134 -4.53 9.01 -30.52
CA SER A 134 -3.24 8.40 -30.86
C SER A 134 -2.63 7.58 -29.71
N GLU A 135 -1.78 6.61 -30.01
CA GLU A 135 -1.04 5.85 -29.00
C GLU A 135 -0.17 6.74 -28.12
N GLU A 136 0.37 7.83 -28.70
CA GLU A 136 1.14 8.83 -27.94
C GLU A 136 0.28 9.51 -26.88
N GLU A 137 -0.96 9.93 -27.21
CA GLU A 137 -1.87 10.55 -26.25
C GLU A 137 -2.34 9.54 -25.19
N GLN A 138 -2.61 8.29 -25.55
CA GLN A 138 -2.95 7.24 -24.59
C GLN A 138 -1.81 7.00 -23.60
N THR A 139 -0.56 6.95 -24.08
CA THR A 139 0.64 6.79 -23.28
C THR A 139 0.86 8.02 -22.39
N ALA A 140 0.71 9.23 -22.95
CA ALA A 140 0.85 10.47 -22.19
C ALA A 140 -0.22 10.60 -21.11
N ALA A 141 -1.46 10.20 -21.37
CA ALA A 141 -2.54 10.21 -20.39
C ALA A 141 -2.25 9.28 -19.21
N LEU A 142 -1.81 8.05 -19.48
CA LEU A 142 -1.39 7.12 -18.44
C LEU A 142 -0.20 7.66 -17.63
N ARG A 143 0.78 8.28 -18.32
CA ARG A 143 1.94 8.87 -17.66
C ARG A 143 1.55 10.01 -16.71
N ARG A 144 0.61 10.87 -17.12
CA ARG A 144 0.03 11.91 -16.25
C ARG A 144 -0.67 11.31 -15.03
N LEU A 145 -1.48 10.28 -15.22
CA LEU A 145 -2.19 9.59 -14.14
C LEU A 145 -1.23 8.92 -13.16
N ALA A 146 -0.28 8.12 -13.65
CA ALA A 146 0.72 7.45 -12.82
C ALA A 146 1.60 8.45 -12.07
N GLY A 147 2.00 9.51 -12.72
CA GLY A 147 2.76 10.59 -12.09
C GLY A 147 1.98 11.36 -11.04
N TRP A 148 0.68 11.54 -11.24
CA TRP A 148 -0.19 12.12 -10.22
C TRP A 148 -0.25 11.24 -8.97
N TYR A 149 -0.41 9.92 -9.13
CA TYR A 149 -0.39 8.98 -8.01
C TYR A 149 0.97 8.95 -7.32
N LEU A 150 2.08 8.97 -8.07
CA LEU A 150 3.42 9.05 -7.49
C LEU A 150 3.60 10.26 -6.59
N ARG A 151 3.20 11.45 -7.05
CA ARG A 151 3.32 12.68 -6.26
C ARG A 151 2.35 12.70 -5.09
N ALA A 152 1.11 12.22 -5.30
CA ALA A 152 0.11 12.18 -4.24
C ALA A 152 0.53 11.25 -3.10
N VAL A 153 1.05 10.06 -3.41
CA VAL A 153 1.55 9.13 -2.40
C VAL A 153 2.83 9.64 -1.73
N ASP A 154 3.71 10.34 -2.46
CA ASP A 154 4.89 10.97 -1.85
C ASP A 154 4.52 12.11 -0.89
N ASN A 155 3.51 12.92 -1.23
CA ASN A 155 2.98 13.94 -0.32
C ASN A 155 2.36 13.30 0.94
N ALA A 156 1.59 12.22 0.80
CA ALA A 156 1.02 11.48 1.93
C ALA A 156 2.13 10.86 2.81
N ARG A 157 3.14 10.24 2.19
CA ARG A 157 4.31 9.70 2.88
C ARG A 157 5.09 10.80 3.61
N ALA A 158 5.26 11.98 2.99
CA ALA A 158 6.02 13.07 3.59
C ALA A 158 5.40 13.58 4.90
N VAL A 159 4.06 13.50 5.05
CA VAL A 159 3.35 13.86 6.27
C VAL A 159 3.36 12.72 7.29
N THR A 160 3.17 11.47 6.84
CA THR A 160 3.11 10.32 7.75
C THR A 160 4.49 9.81 8.17
N HIS A 161 5.46 9.80 7.25
CA HIS A 161 6.81 9.27 7.45
C HIS A 161 7.87 10.22 6.88
N PRO A 162 8.05 11.42 7.45
CA PRO A 162 8.96 12.45 6.93
C PRO A 162 10.43 11.98 6.88
N HIS A 163 10.82 11.07 7.76
CA HIS A 163 12.18 10.53 7.86
C HIS A 163 12.43 9.30 6.96
N PHE A 164 11.43 8.84 6.22
CA PHE A 164 11.62 7.79 5.22
C PHE A 164 12.30 8.37 3.98
N ARG A 165 13.41 7.75 3.55
CA ARG A 165 14.16 8.18 2.37
C ARG A 165 13.38 7.86 1.09
N ALA A 166 12.73 8.88 0.53
CA ALA A 166 11.99 8.78 -0.71
C ALA A 166 12.91 8.59 -1.92
N VAL A 167 12.32 8.09 -3.02
CA VAL A 167 12.94 8.12 -4.35
C VAL A 167 12.43 9.31 -5.14
N ALA A 168 13.27 9.88 -6.00
CA ALA A 168 12.89 11.04 -6.80
C ALA A 168 11.75 10.71 -7.77
N VAL A 169 10.74 11.55 -7.81
CA VAL A 169 9.69 11.49 -8.85
C VAL A 169 10.24 12.18 -10.11
N PRO A 170 10.08 11.60 -11.31
CA PRO A 170 10.55 12.17 -12.55
C PRO A 170 9.99 13.60 -12.79
N GLN A 171 10.84 14.51 -13.27
CA GLN A 171 10.47 15.93 -13.44
C GLN A 171 9.51 16.17 -14.60
N ASP A 172 9.52 15.29 -15.60
CA ASP A 172 8.61 15.35 -16.77
C ASP A 172 7.16 14.97 -16.43
N VAL A 173 6.88 14.67 -15.16
CA VAL A 173 5.56 14.30 -14.65
C VAL A 173 5.11 15.36 -13.65
N GLU A 174 4.64 16.52 -14.16
CA GLU A 174 4.05 17.57 -13.33
C GLU A 174 2.53 17.65 -13.53
N PRO A 175 1.74 16.94 -12.73
CA PRO A 175 0.29 17.11 -12.74
C PRO A 175 -0.10 18.45 -12.13
N ALA A 176 -1.11 19.12 -12.72
CA ALA A 176 -1.50 20.47 -12.37
C ALA A 176 -1.99 20.64 -10.92
N GLU A 177 -2.57 19.62 -10.32
CA GLU A 177 -3.13 19.69 -8.97
C GLU A 177 -2.96 18.33 -8.27
N VAL A 178 -2.03 18.29 -7.32
CA VAL A 178 -1.76 17.09 -6.48
C VAL A 178 -2.31 17.37 -5.08
N PRO A 179 -2.90 16.38 -4.39
CA PRO A 179 -3.35 16.58 -3.02
C PRO A 179 -2.18 16.92 -2.09
N VAL A 180 -2.41 17.90 -1.24
CA VAL A 180 -1.53 18.27 -0.12
C VAL A 180 -2.30 17.97 1.14
N PHE A 181 -1.63 17.43 2.14
CA PHE A 181 -2.25 16.99 3.38
C PHE A 181 -1.73 17.82 4.55
N ASP A 182 -2.63 18.32 5.37
CA ASP A 182 -2.30 19.10 6.55
C ASP A 182 -2.10 18.22 7.79
N SER A 183 -2.54 16.95 7.74
CA SER A 183 -2.42 15.99 8.84
C SER A 183 -2.20 14.55 8.37
N THR A 184 -1.72 13.73 9.30
CA THR A 184 -1.55 12.28 9.12
C THR A 184 -2.90 11.61 8.84
N GLU A 185 -3.98 12.03 9.51
CA GLU A 185 -5.33 11.49 9.34
C GLU A 185 -5.85 11.73 7.93
N GLU A 186 -5.64 12.93 7.38
CA GLU A 186 -6.04 13.25 6.01
C GLU A 186 -5.27 12.42 4.98
N ALA A 187 -3.96 12.28 5.17
CA ALA A 187 -3.09 11.49 4.30
C ALA A 187 -3.50 10.01 4.29
N ILE A 188 -3.79 9.44 5.46
CA ILE A 188 -4.25 8.06 5.62
C ILE A 188 -5.65 7.88 5.00
N ALA A 189 -6.59 8.78 5.26
CA ALA A 189 -7.93 8.71 4.70
C ALA A 189 -7.91 8.74 3.17
N TRP A 190 -7.07 9.59 2.58
CA TRP A 190 -6.85 9.61 1.14
C TRP A 190 -6.25 8.29 0.63
N PHE A 191 -5.25 7.76 1.33
CA PHE A 191 -4.62 6.49 0.95
C PHE A 191 -5.62 5.33 0.99
N ASP A 192 -6.44 5.24 2.04
CA ASP A 192 -7.48 4.21 2.18
C ASP A 192 -8.51 4.28 1.03
N GLU A 193 -8.80 5.48 0.52
CA GLU A 193 -9.67 5.65 -0.65
C GLU A 193 -9.03 5.25 -1.98
N GLU A 194 -7.73 5.50 -2.13
CA GLU A 194 -7.05 5.43 -3.41
C GLU A 194 -6.10 4.24 -3.57
N TYR A 195 -5.78 3.49 -2.51
CA TYR A 195 -4.74 2.45 -2.57
C TYR A 195 -5.04 1.36 -3.62
N ALA A 196 -6.32 0.98 -3.80
CA ALA A 196 -6.71 0.01 -4.82
C ALA A 196 -6.44 0.56 -6.23
N ASN A 197 -6.83 1.82 -6.49
CA ASN A 197 -6.54 2.49 -7.75
C ASN A 197 -5.04 2.62 -8.01
N LEU A 198 -4.26 2.90 -6.95
CA LEU A 198 -2.81 3.00 -7.03
C LEU A 198 -2.18 1.67 -7.46
N LEU A 199 -2.63 0.54 -6.93
CA LEU A 199 -2.18 -0.80 -7.33
C LEU A 199 -2.58 -1.15 -8.76
N ASP A 200 -3.78 -0.77 -9.17
CA ASP A 200 -4.26 -0.97 -10.54
C ASP A 200 -3.47 -0.11 -11.54
N VAL A 201 -3.18 1.15 -11.19
CA VAL A 201 -2.34 2.04 -12.01
C VAL A 201 -0.91 1.53 -12.10
N LEU A 202 -0.33 1.00 -11.00
CA LEU A 202 0.97 0.32 -11.02
C LEU A 202 0.98 -0.82 -12.05
N GLY A 203 -0.05 -1.69 -12.00
CA GLY A 203 -0.20 -2.80 -12.95
C GLY A 203 -0.23 -2.31 -14.39
N LEU A 204 -1.11 -1.37 -14.68
CA LEU A 204 -1.28 -0.81 -16.03
C LEU A 204 -0.03 -0.08 -16.53
N ALA A 205 0.66 0.70 -15.68
CA ALA A 205 1.90 1.37 -16.04
C ALA A 205 2.99 0.35 -16.42
N ALA A 206 3.13 -0.74 -15.65
CA ALA A 206 4.06 -1.82 -15.96
C ALA A 206 3.74 -2.52 -17.28
N GLU A 207 2.45 -2.84 -17.53
CA GLU A 207 1.98 -3.47 -18.76
C GLU A 207 2.19 -2.61 -20.01
N ARG A 208 2.07 -1.28 -19.86
CA ARG A 208 2.24 -0.30 -20.92
C ARG A 208 3.67 0.22 -21.05
N GLY A 209 4.65 -0.43 -20.43
CA GLY A 209 6.07 -0.12 -20.57
C GLY A 209 6.57 1.13 -19.84
N GLN A 210 5.76 1.76 -18.99
CA GLN A 210 6.15 2.91 -18.18
C GLN A 210 6.90 2.46 -16.92
N HIS A 211 7.96 1.69 -17.12
CA HIS A 211 8.68 0.99 -16.07
C HIS A 211 9.38 1.94 -15.10
N ASP A 212 9.79 3.13 -15.57
CA ASP A 212 10.41 4.18 -14.76
C ASP A 212 9.45 4.72 -13.68
N LEU A 213 8.15 4.81 -13.96
CA LEU A 213 7.13 5.19 -12.98
C LEU A 213 6.70 3.99 -12.12
N ALA A 214 6.51 2.83 -12.78
CA ALA A 214 5.98 1.65 -12.14
C ALA A 214 6.85 1.14 -10.97
N TRP A 215 8.17 1.16 -11.07
CA TRP A 215 9.01 0.69 -9.97
C TRP A 215 9.02 1.65 -8.76
N ARG A 216 8.71 2.94 -8.96
CA ARG A 216 8.70 3.96 -7.89
C ARG A 216 7.45 3.90 -7.02
N LEU A 217 6.31 3.50 -7.60
CA LEU A 217 5.02 3.44 -6.89
C LEU A 217 5.08 2.55 -5.63
N PRO A 218 5.58 1.30 -5.69
CA PRO A 218 5.71 0.46 -4.50
C PRO A 218 6.63 1.09 -3.44
N VAL A 219 7.76 1.65 -3.86
CA VAL A 219 8.74 2.24 -2.94
C VAL A 219 8.16 3.43 -2.18
N LEU A 220 7.39 4.31 -2.84
CA LEU A 220 6.78 5.47 -2.19
C LEU A 220 5.55 5.09 -1.35
N SER A 221 4.79 4.07 -1.75
CA SER A 221 3.63 3.60 -1.00
C SER A 221 3.95 2.64 0.14
N TYR A 222 5.17 2.09 0.19
CA TYR A 222 5.62 1.15 1.22
C TYR A 222 5.25 1.56 2.64
N PRO A 223 5.59 2.79 3.14
CA PRO A 223 5.30 3.15 4.52
C PRO A 223 3.80 3.18 4.84
N LEU A 224 2.96 3.55 3.87
CA LEU A 224 1.51 3.59 4.02
C LEU A 224 0.90 2.19 3.97
N LEU A 225 1.43 1.29 3.13
CA LEU A 225 1.02 -0.12 3.08
C LEU A 225 1.39 -0.84 4.38
N GLU A 226 2.59 -0.55 4.94
CA GLU A 226 3.04 -1.04 6.24
C GLU A 226 2.11 -0.57 7.35
N LEU A 227 1.86 0.75 7.44
CA LEU A 227 1.00 1.38 8.43
C LEU A 227 -0.42 0.80 8.45
N ARG A 228 -0.94 0.40 7.27
CA ARG A 228 -2.28 -0.18 7.12
C ARG A 228 -2.32 -1.70 7.20
N GLY A 229 -1.17 -2.37 7.33
CA GLY A 229 -1.10 -3.84 7.40
C GLY A 229 -1.50 -4.55 6.10
N HIS A 230 -1.33 -3.89 4.95
CA HIS A 230 -1.69 -4.46 3.66
C HIS A 230 -0.58 -5.38 3.10
N TRP A 231 -0.12 -6.35 3.90
CA TRP A 231 1.07 -7.18 3.63
C TRP A 231 1.07 -7.90 2.28
N ARG A 232 -0.09 -8.45 1.85
CA ARG A 232 -0.22 -9.15 0.57
C ARG A 232 -0.10 -8.18 -0.61
N HIS A 233 -0.76 -7.03 -0.54
CA HIS A 233 -0.70 -6.00 -1.57
C HIS A 233 0.70 -5.37 -1.63
N TRP A 234 1.34 -5.16 -0.49
CA TRP A 234 2.73 -4.72 -0.41
C TRP A 234 3.67 -5.68 -1.15
N ARG A 235 3.58 -6.99 -0.87
CA ARG A 235 4.35 -8.01 -1.57
C ARG A 235 4.11 -7.97 -3.09
N GLU A 236 2.85 -7.94 -3.52
CA GLU A 236 2.48 -7.92 -4.94
C GLU A 236 3.00 -6.65 -5.65
N ALA A 237 2.86 -5.49 -5.02
CA ALA A 237 3.36 -4.23 -5.54
C ALA A 237 4.87 -4.27 -5.77
N HIS A 238 5.66 -4.75 -4.78
CA HIS A 238 7.11 -4.85 -4.93
C HIS A 238 7.55 -5.93 -5.93
N LEU A 239 6.81 -7.02 -6.11
CA LEU A 239 7.07 -7.98 -7.20
C LEU A 239 6.99 -7.30 -8.57
N ARG A 240 5.95 -6.50 -8.82
CA ARG A 240 5.81 -5.71 -10.04
C ARG A 240 6.89 -4.63 -10.15
N GLY A 241 7.25 -4.02 -9.02
CA GLY A 241 8.34 -3.05 -8.94
C GLY A 241 9.69 -3.61 -9.31
N VAL A 242 10.05 -4.81 -8.83
CA VAL A 242 11.27 -5.55 -9.19
C VAL A 242 11.34 -5.81 -10.70
N GLU A 243 10.25 -6.31 -11.30
CA GLU A 243 10.20 -6.56 -12.73
C GLU A 243 10.32 -5.27 -13.54
N SER A 244 9.64 -4.21 -13.11
CA SER A 244 9.68 -2.91 -13.78
C SER A 244 11.08 -2.28 -13.68
N ALA A 245 11.74 -2.34 -12.52
CA ALA A 245 13.10 -1.83 -12.35
C ALA A 245 14.11 -2.56 -13.23
N ARG A 246 13.98 -3.89 -13.37
CA ARG A 246 14.80 -4.69 -14.30
C ARG A 246 14.62 -4.25 -15.74
N ARG A 247 13.36 -4.06 -16.18
CA ARG A 247 13.07 -3.61 -17.54
C ARG A 247 13.50 -2.17 -17.81
N ALA A 248 13.48 -1.33 -16.78
CA ALA A 248 14.01 0.04 -16.86
C ALA A 248 15.55 0.09 -16.84
N GLY A 249 16.24 -1.00 -16.50
CA GLY A 249 17.70 -1.01 -16.29
C GLY A 249 18.14 -0.20 -15.08
N ASP A 250 17.24 0.03 -14.09
CA ASP A 250 17.49 0.85 -12.91
C ASP A 250 17.91 -0.03 -11.73
N GLY A 251 19.23 -0.14 -11.50
CA GLY A 251 19.80 -0.94 -10.43
C GLY A 251 19.41 -0.44 -9.03
N HIS A 252 19.32 0.88 -8.83
CA HIS A 252 18.86 1.45 -7.56
C HIS A 252 17.38 1.12 -7.30
N GLY A 253 16.52 1.28 -8.30
CA GLY A 253 15.11 0.90 -8.22
C GLY A 253 14.93 -0.60 -7.97
N LEU A 254 15.77 -1.43 -8.57
CA LEU A 254 15.78 -2.88 -8.35
C LEU A 254 16.13 -3.20 -6.89
N ALA A 255 17.22 -2.64 -6.37
CA ALA A 255 17.65 -2.86 -4.98
C ALA A 255 16.59 -2.39 -3.97
N ARG A 256 15.97 -1.23 -4.20
CA ARG A 256 14.88 -0.69 -3.36
C ARG A 256 13.66 -1.61 -3.32
N ASN A 257 13.23 -2.12 -4.47
CA ASN A 257 12.09 -3.02 -4.54
C ASN A 257 12.41 -4.41 -3.98
N LEU A 258 13.62 -4.91 -4.16
CA LEU A 258 14.06 -6.17 -3.54
C LEU A 258 14.09 -6.08 -2.02
N LEU A 259 14.58 -4.95 -1.45
CA LEU A 259 14.55 -4.70 -0.01
C LEU A 259 13.10 -4.71 0.51
N GLY A 260 12.19 -3.92 -0.08
CA GLY A 260 10.80 -3.87 0.35
C GLY A 260 10.03 -5.18 0.12
N LEU A 261 10.41 -5.97 -0.91
CA LEU A 261 9.87 -7.31 -1.10
C LEU A 261 10.35 -8.27 0.00
N GLY A 262 11.62 -8.17 0.39
CA GLY A 262 12.18 -8.93 1.51
C GLY A 262 11.45 -8.66 2.81
N ASP A 263 11.15 -7.38 3.10
CA ASP A 263 10.38 -6.99 4.29
C ASP A 263 8.96 -7.57 4.25
N ALA A 264 8.29 -7.54 3.10
CA ALA A 264 6.97 -8.15 2.93
C ALA A 264 6.99 -9.68 3.12
N GLU A 265 8.00 -10.37 2.58
CA GLU A 265 8.16 -11.83 2.77
C GLU A 265 8.43 -12.17 4.24
N TRP A 266 9.26 -11.37 4.93
CA TRP A 266 9.56 -11.56 6.35
C TRP A 266 8.31 -11.41 7.23
N VAL A 267 7.53 -10.34 7.04
CA VAL A 267 6.27 -10.13 7.79
C VAL A 267 5.28 -11.28 7.53
N LEU A 268 5.30 -11.86 6.33
CA LEU A 268 4.47 -13.03 5.98
C LEU A 268 5.05 -14.37 6.48
N GLY A 269 6.15 -14.36 7.26
CA GLY A 269 6.79 -15.55 7.83
C GLY A 269 7.60 -16.37 6.82
N ARG A 270 7.96 -15.79 5.68
CA ARG A 270 8.71 -16.45 4.60
C ARG A 270 10.20 -16.09 4.69
N ASN A 271 10.83 -16.49 5.78
CA ASN A 271 12.19 -16.08 6.14
C ASN A 271 13.24 -16.43 5.07
N ARG A 272 13.15 -17.60 4.46
CA ARG A 272 14.09 -18.02 3.42
C ARG A 272 14.00 -17.10 2.19
N GLU A 273 12.80 -16.85 1.71
CA GLU A 273 12.55 -15.94 0.59
C GLU A 273 12.99 -14.52 0.94
N ALA A 274 12.73 -14.04 2.14
CA ALA A 274 13.18 -12.74 2.62
C ALA A 274 14.71 -12.61 2.54
N LEU A 275 15.46 -13.60 3.05
CA LEU A 275 16.92 -13.62 2.98
C LEU A 275 17.45 -13.62 1.54
N GLU A 276 16.79 -14.36 0.63
CA GLU A 276 17.13 -14.34 -0.80
C GLU A 276 16.95 -12.93 -1.40
N ARG A 277 15.86 -12.22 -1.04
CA ARG A 277 15.59 -10.85 -1.52
C ARG A 277 16.57 -9.84 -0.97
N TYR A 278 16.91 -9.90 0.31
CA TYR A 278 17.89 -8.99 0.91
C TYR A 278 19.29 -9.16 0.31
N ARG A 279 19.74 -10.41 0.07
CA ARG A 279 21.02 -10.68 -0.62
C ARG A 279 20.98 -10.16 -2.05
N ALA A 280 19.90 -10.43 -2.79
CA ALA A 280 19.74 -9.91 -4.14
C ALA A 280 19.67 -8.37 -4.18
N ALA A 281 19.16 -7.70 -3.12
CA ALA A 281 19.21 -6.25 -3.02
C ALA A 281 20.63 -5.72 -2.90
N LEU A 282 21.50 -6.40 -2.12
CA LEU A 282 22.93 -6.06 -2.03
C LEU A 282 23.65 -6.27 -3.36
N ASP A 283 23.37 -7.37 -4.06
CA ASP A 283 23.97 -7.69 -5.36
C ASP A 283 23.52 -6.72 -6.48
N ALA A 284 22.35 -6.11 -6.33
CA ALA A 284 21.79 -5.15 -7.29
C ALA A 284 22.26 -3.70 -7.08
N LEU A 285 23.02 -3.43 -6.02
CA LEU A 285 23.53 -2.09 -5.75
C LEU A 285 24.45 -1.62 -6.89
N PRO A 286 24.34 -0.36 -7.33
CA PRO A 286 25.27 0.24 -8.27
C PRO A 286 26.69 0.32 -7.68
N GLU A 287 27.71 0.48 -8.53
CA GLU A 287 29.12 0.55 -8.12
C GLU A 287 29.41 1.66 -7.08
N GLU A 288 28.71 2.79 -7.18
CA GLU A 288 28.79 3.89 -6.22
C GLU A 288 28.23 3.52 -4.85
N GLY A 289 27.46 2.43 -4.78
CA GLY A 289 26.79 1.92 -3.59
C GLY A 289 25.62 2.81 -3.14
N ASP A 290 24.83 2.31 -2.21
CA ASP A 290 23.85 3.07 -1.44
C ASP A 290 23.86 2.58 0.01
N GLY A 291 24.51 3.34 0.88
CA GLY A 291 24.66 2.96 2.29
C GLY A 291 23.33 2.84 3.04
N TRP A 292 22.25 3.47 2.58
CA TRP A 292 20.92 3.27 3.14
C TRP A 292 20.42 1.85 2.85
N ILE A 293 20.46 1.42 1.59
CA ILE A 293 20.02 0.06 1.19
C ILE A 293 20.95 -0.98 1.80
N GLU A 294 22.31 -0.77 1.72
CA GLU A 294 23.29 -1.66 2.31
C GLU A 294 23.03 -1.91 3.79
N GLY A 295 22.84 -0.82 4.56
CA GLY A 295 22.61 -0.90 5.99
C GLY A 295 21.30 -1.62 6.33
N PHE A 296 20.19 -1.28 5.68
CA PHE A 296 18.92 -1.96 5.94
C PHE A 296 18.94 -3.43 5.54
N ALA A 297 19.53 -3.79 4.39
CA ALA A 297 19.65 -5.19 3.98
C ALA A 297 20.51 -6.00 4.96
N LEU A 298 21.68 -5.49 5.38
CA LEU A 298 22.54 -6.15 6.37
C LEU A 298 21.83 -6.33 7.72
N ARG A 299 21.11 -5.29 8.19
CA ARG A 299 20.34 -5.35 9.41
C ARG A 299 19.28 -6.44 9.34
N GLN A 300 18.50 -6.48 8.25
CA GLN A 300 17.43 -7.46 8.08
C GLN A 300 17.98 -8.89 7.96
N ILE A 301 19.06 -9.10 7.21
CA ILE A 301 19.72 -10.42 7.14
C ILE A 301 20.16 -10.85 8.54
N GLY A 302 20.80 -9.95 9.30
CA GLY A 302 21.24 -10.25 10.66
C GLY A 302 20.07 -10.58 11.59
N LEU A 303 18.97 -9.81 11.52
CA LEU A 303 17.79 -10.02 12.35
C LEU A 303 17.08 -11.34 12.04
N VAL A 304 16.85 -11.66 10.77
CA VAL A 304 16.23 -12.92 10.35
C VAL A 304 17.09 -14.11 10.75
N ASN A 305 18.41 -14.04 10.53
CA ASN A 305 19.33 -15.11 10.96
C ASN A 305 19.31 -15.28 12.49
N TRP A 306 19.25 -14.17 13.25
CA TRP A 306 19.13 -14.21 14.71
C TRP A 306 17.86 -14.91 15.17
N GLN A 307 16.74 -14.65 14.52
CA GLN A 307 15.46 -15.26 14.87
C GLN A 307 15.41 -16.76 14.56
N GLU A 308 16.11 -17.20 13.51
CA GLU A 308 16.21 -18.63 13.16
C GLU A 308 17.24 -19.37 14.04
N GLU A 309 18.44 -18.82 14.15
CA GLU A 309 19.55 -19.39 14.93
C GLU A 309 20.42 -18.27 15.52
N PRO A 310 20.27 -17.94 16.81
CA PRO A 310 21.09 -16.94 17.46
C PRO A 310 22.60 -17.22 17.37
N SER A 311 23.33 -16.35 16.65
CA SER A 311 24.77 -16.52 16.40
C SER A 311 25.55 -15.22 16.53
N GLU A 312 26.88 -15.29 16.68
CA GLU A 312 27.73 -14.08 16.66
C GLU A 312 27.80 -13.48 15.25
N GLU A 313 27.68 -14.30 14.20
CA GLU A 313 27.65 -13.85 12.81
C GLU A 313 26.42 -12.98 12.53
N ALA A 314 25.26 -13.34 13.07
CA ALA A 314 24.04 -12.55 12.96
C ALA A 314 24.20 -11.17 13.62
N VAL A 315 24.80 -11.13 14.82
CA VAL A 315 25.10 -9.87 15.51
C VAL A 315 26.11 -9.03 14.73
N ALA A 316 27.18 -9.63 14.22
CA ALA A 316 28.19 -8.93 13.42
C ALA A 316 27.61 -8.28 12.16
N LEU A 317 26.58 -8.88 11.53
CA LEU A 317 25.87 -8.26 10.40
C LEU A 317 25.11 -7.00 10.82
N ILE A 318 24.43 -7.03 11.98
CA ILE A 318 23.71 -5.86 12.51
C ILE A 318 24.71 -4.75 12.93
N GLU A 319 25.84 -5.11 13.55
CA GLU A 319 26.90 -4.16 13.88
C GLU A 319 27.49 -3.50 12.63
N ARG A 320 27.71 -4.27 11.56
CA ARG A 320 28.11 -3.71 10.26
C ARG A 320 27.06 -2.76 9.71
N ALA A 321 25.78 -3.08 9.83
CA ALA A 321 24.69 -2.19 9.40
C ALA A 321 24.74 -0.86 10.17
N VAL A 322 24.90 -0.90 11.48
CA VAL A 322 25.05 0.31 12.33
C VAL A 322 26.28 1.14 11.91
N ALA A 323 27.40 0.47 11.63
CA ALA A 323 28.61 1.15 11.15
C ALA A 323 28.40 1.82 9.78
N VAL A 324 27.67 1.17 8.85
CA VAL A 324 27.28 1.73 7.56
C VAL A 324 26.40 2.96 7.76
N PHE A 325 25.35 2.88 8.57
CA PHE A 325 24.45 4.02 8.84
C PHE A 325 25.19 5.22 9.45
N ARG A 326 26.09 4.98 10.39
CA ARG A 326 26.95 6.04 10.97
C ARG A 326 27.83 6.69 9.92
N ARG A 327 28.45 5.91 9.03
CA ARG A 327 29.30 6.40 7.94
C ARG A 327 28.55 7.34 6.99
N VAL A 328 27.29 7.04 6.69
CA VAL A 328 26.46 7.83 5.75
C VAL A 328 25.54 8.85 6.44
N GLY A 329 25.60 8.96 7.77
CA GLY A 329 24.79 9.91 8.53
C GLY A 329 23.32 9.55 8.63
N GLU A 330 22.95 8.28 8.42
CA GLU A 330 21.56 7.80 8.44
C GLU A 330 21.11 7.48 9.87
N ARG A 331 20.63 8.50 10.56
CA ARG A 331 20.30 8.44 12.00
C ARG A 331 19.12 7.48 12.30
N ARG A 332 18.11 7.42 11.42
CA ARG A 332 16.99 6.50 11.58
C ARG A 332 17.48 5.04 11.48
N GLY A 333 18.26 4.73 10.47
CA GLY A 333 18.85 3.40 10.31
C GLY A 333 19.76 3.01 11.46
N GLU A 334 20.58 3.95 11.98
CA GLU A 334 21.40 3.74 13.18
C GLU A 334 20.53 3.35 14.36
N GLY A 335 19.47 4.11 14.66
CA GLY A 335 18.55 3.82 15.74
C GLY A 335 17.92 2.44 15.60
N MET A 336 17.37 2.12 14.43
CA MET A 336 16.77 0.81 14.17
C MET A 336 17.75 -0.35 14.28
N GLY A 337 19.01 -0.16 13.87
CA GLY A 337 20.08 -1.15 14.04
C GLY A 337 20.43 -1.39 15.51
N LEU A 338 20.50 -0.32 16.30
CA LEU A 338 20.71 -0.41 17.75
C LEU A 338 19.56 -1.12 18.47
N LEU A 339 18.30 -0.93 18.04
CA LEU A 339 17.16 -1.70 18.57
C LEU A 339 17.30 -3.19 18.29
N SER A 340 17.76 -3.56 17.09
CA SER A 340 18.02 -4.96 16.75
C SER A 340 19.13 -5.57 17.61
N LEU A 341 20.20 -4.81 17.90
CA LEU A 341 21.25 -5.24 18.85
C LEU A 341 20.73 -5.35 20.28
N ALA A 342 19.79 -4.48 20.69
CA ALA A 342 19.15 -4.56 22.00
C ALA A 342 18.34 -5.86 22.15
N GLU A 343 17.61 -6.27 21.10
CA GLU A 343 16.89 -7.54 21.05
C GLU A 343 17.85 -8.73 21.19
N CYS A 344 18.93 -8.77 20.41
CA CYS A 344 19.95 -9.81 20.51
C CYS A 344 20.59 -9.87 21.92
N ALA A 345 20.86 -8.73 22.53
CA ALA A 345 21.44 -8.66 23.89
C ALA A 345 20.44 -9.12 24.96
N ARG A 346 19.17 -8.73 24.84
CA ARG A 346 18.08 -9.17 25.73
C ARG A 346 17.94 -10.71 25.70
N ASP A 347 17.88 -11.28 24.52
CA ASP A 347 17.69 -12.73 24.34
C ASP A 347 18.86 -13.54 24.90
N ARG A 348 20.06 -12.95 24.95
CA ARG A 348 21.24 -13.50 25.63
C ARG A 348 21.27 -13.22 27.15
N GLY A 349 20.26 -12.59 27.73
CA GLY A 349 20.24 -12.20 29.12
C GLY A 349 21.21 -11.07 29.49
N ARG A 350 21.78 -10.35 28.52
CA ARG A 350 22.70 -9.23 28.74
C ARG A 350 21.91 -7.92 28.92
N THR A 351 21.10 -7.88 30.00
CA THR A 351 20.15 -6.78 30.25
C THR A 351 20.80 -5.39 30.25
N GLY A 352 21.99 -5.26 30.88
CA GLY A 352 22.71 -3.98 30.93
C GLY A 352 23.04 -3.45 29.53
N THR A 353 23.63 -4.28 28.68
CA THR A 353 23.96 -3.96 27.28
C THR A 353 22.71 -3.65 26.46
N ALA A 354 21.62 -4.42 26.65
CA ALA A 354 20.35 -4.18 25.96
C ALA A 354 19.77 -2.79 26.31
N LEU A 355 19.81 -2.39 27.58
CA LEU A 355 19.38 -1.05 28.02
C LEU A 355 20.25 0.07 27.44
N GLU A 356 21.58 -0.14 27.34
CA GLU A 356 22.48 0.82 26.69
C GLU A 356 22.13 1.02 25.22
N TYR A 357 21.91 -0.07 24.47
CA TYR A 357 21.48 -0.01 23.07
C TYR A 357 20.11 0.68 22.90
N CYS A 358 19.14 0.38 23.75
CA CYS A 358 17.83 1.06 23.71
C CYS A 358 17.96 2.58 23.95
N ARG A 359 18.78 3.01 24.91
CA ARG A 359 18.99 4.44 25.17
C ARG A 359 19.66 5.14 23.99
N ALA A 360 20.72 4.54 23.43
CA ALA A 360 21.42 5.09 22.28
C ALA A 360 20.50 5.15 21.04
N ALA A 361 19.64 4.15 20.85
CA ALA A 361 18.65 4.14 19.78
C ALA A 361 17.62 5.27 19.94
N LEU A 362 17.05 5.43 21.14
CA LEU A 362 16.09 6.50 21.44
C LEU A 362 16.71 7.88 21.25
N GLU A 363 17.96 8.10 21.67
CA GLU A 363 18.68 9.35 21.44
C GLU A 363 18.87 9.64 19.93
N ALA A 364 19.19 8.60 19.12
CA ALA A 364 19.36 8.75 17.69
C ALA A 364 18.05 9.12 16.99
N LEU A 365 16.92 8.50 17.38
CA LEU A 365 15.60 8.67 16.78
C LEU A 365 14.93 9.98 17.23
N ASP A 366 15.01 10.30 18.51
CA ASP A 366 14.48 11.54 19.07
C ASP A 366 15.21 12.77 18.50
N GLY A 367 16.53 12.66 18.30
CA GLY A 367 17.36 13.71 17.72
C GLY A 367 16.96 14.14 16.30
N ILE A 368 16.22 13.31 15.57
CA ILE A 368 15.64 13.65 14.26
C ILE A 368 14.12 13.90 14.31
N GLY A 369 13.48 13.75 15.46
CA GLY A 369 12.04 13.94 15.63
C GLY A 369 11.17 12.83 15.02
N ASP A 370 11.72 11.63 14.81
CA ASP A 370 10.97 10.47 14.29
C ASP A 370 10.15 9.81 15.41
N THR A 371 9.01 10.41 15.73
CA THR A 371 8.14 9.98 16.83
C THR A 371 7.61 8.56 16.66
N TRP A 372 7.34 8.11 15.41
CA TRP A 372 6.89 6.74 15.14
C TRP A 372 7.99 5.71 15.45
N SER A 373 9.22 5.96 14.98
CA SER A 373 10.35 5.07 15.30
C SER A 373 10.75 5.13 16.77
N VAL A 374 10.57 6.28 17.45
CA VAL A 374 10.72 6.40 18.92
C VAL A 374 9.72 5.49 19.64
N ALA A 375 8.47 5.38 19.18
CA ALA A 375 7.49 4.45 19.77
C ALA A 375 7.96 2.99 19.66
N TRP A 376 8.54 2.59 18.55
CA TRP A 376 9.19 1.27 18.40
C TRP A 376 10.37 1.11 19.39
N GLY A 377 11.19 2.14 19.53
CA GLY A 377 12.27 2.15 20.54
C GLY A 377 11.76 1.96 21.96
N ARG A 378 10.62 2.58 22.31
CA ARG A 378 9.95 2.40 23.60
C ARG A 378 9.43 0.98 23.79
N CYS A 379 8.87 0.34 22.76
CA CYS A 379 8.47 -1.06 22.81
C CYS A 379 9.67 -1.98 23.05
N SER A 380 10.79 -1.74 22.39
CA SER A 380 12.03 -2.50 22.61
C SER A 380 12.55 -2.31 24.05
N LEU A 381 12.59 -1.06 24.54
CA LEU A 381 12.95 -0.76 25.92
C LEU A 381 12.01 -1.46 26.93
N ALA A 382 10.70 -1.41 26.69
CA ALA A 382 9.70 -2.07 27.53
C ALA A 382 9.93 -3.59 27.59
N SER A 383 10.24 -4.21 26.46
CA SER A 383 10.54 -5.64 26.39
C SER A 383 11.80 -6.01 27.21
N VAL A 384 12.85 -5.17 27.16
CA VAL A 384 14.05 -5.35 27.99
C VAL A 384 13.74 -5.16 29.47
N LEU A 385 12.94 -4.16 29.83
CA LEU A 385 12.52 -3.90 31.21
C LEU A 385 11.68 -5.04 31.78
N ASP A 386 10.75 -5.59 30.99
CA ASP A 386 9.93 -6.73 31.43
C ASP A 386 10.79 -7.98 31.65
N SER A 387 11.73 -8.29 30.76
CA SER A 387 12.67 -9.40 30.93
C SER A 387 13.56 -9.23 32.17
N ALA A 388 13.79 -7.98 32.62
CA ALA A 388 14.50 -7.63 33.86
C ALA A 388 13.60 -7.65 35.10
N GLY A 389 12.33 -7.99 35.01
CA GLY A 389 11.35 -7.96 36.09
C GLY A 389 10.84 -6.56 36.48
N ARG A 390 11.22 -5.50 35.72
CA ARG A 390 10.82 -4.09 35.94
C ARG A 390 9.47 -3.80 35.27
N ARG A 391 8.46 -4.64 35.59
CA ARG A 391 7.13 -4.65 34.91
C ARG A 391 6.41 -3.31 34.95
N GLY A 392 6.50 -2.56 36.06
CA GLY A 392 5.85 -1.25 36.15
C GLY A 392 6.39 -0.23 35.14
N GLU A 393 7.69 -0.23 34.91
CA GLU A 393 8.35 0.62 33.94
C GLU A 393 8.07 0.14 32.50
N ALA A 394 8.07 -1.17 32.26
CA ALA A 394 7.70 -1.75 30.98
C ALA A 394 6.28 -1.36 30.56
N LEU A 395 5.31 -1.45 31.46
CA LEU A 395 3.93 -1.02 31.21
C LEU A 395 3.83 0.48 30.87
N ALA A 396 4.63 1.34 31.49
CA ALA A 396 4.64 2.76 31.18
C ALA A 396 5.15 3.03 29.75
N GLU A 397 6.22 2.36 29.33
CA GLU A 397 6.78 2.51 27.99
C GLU A 397 5.85 1.93 26.90
N TYR A 398 5.25 0.76 27.12
CA TYR A 398 4.27 0.20 26.17
C TYR A 398 3.03 1.09 26.03
N ARG A 399 2.51 1.68 27.10
CA ARG A 399 1.38 2.62 27.04
C ARG A 399 1.73 3.87 26.24
N ALA A 400 2.90 4.46 26.50
CA ALA A 400 3.36 5.62 25.75
C ALA A 400 3.54 5.31 24.26
N ALA A 401 4.05 4.13 23.90
CA ALA A 401 4.15 3.69 22.53
C ALA A 401 2.76 3.49 21.87
N ALA A 402 1.82 2.84 22.56
CA ALA A 402 0.47 2.62 22.06
C ALA A 402 -0.27 3.93 21.78
N GLU A 403 -0.09 4.98 22.59
CA GLU A 403 -0.66 6.32 22.36
C GLU A 403 -0.12 6.93 21.05
N VAL A 404 1.19 6.80 20.81
CA VAL A 404 1.80 7.29 19.56
C VAL A 404 1.24 6.52 18.36
N PHE A 405 1.24 5.20 18.38
CA PHE A 405 0.70 4.37 17.29
C PHE A 405 -0.77 4.67 17.00
N ARG A 406 -1.57 4.95 18.03
CA ARG A 406 -2.96 5.42 17.88
C ARG A 406 -3.05 6.73 17.12
N GLY A 407 -2.17 7.69 17.42
CA GLY A 407 -2.08 8.97 16.72
C GLY A 407 -1.74 8.83 15.23
N PHE A 408 -1.01 7.77 14.86
CA PHE A 408 -0.72 7.41 13.48
C PHE A 408 -1.78 6.50 12.84
N ALA A 409 -2.84 6.12 13.57
CA ALA A 409 -3.80 5.08 13.17
C ALA A 409 -3.11 3.75 12.76
N ASP A 410 -1.95 3.47 13.36
CA ASP A 410 -1.19 2.23 13.20
C ASP A 410 -1.78 1.16 14.13
N HIS A 411 -2.87 0.57 13.65
CA HIS A 411 -3.63 -0.40 14.44
C HIS A 411 -2.85 -1.68 14.75
N ALA A 412 -1.93 -2.08 13.87
CA ALA A 412 -1.13 -3.29 14.06
C ALA A 412 -0.12 -3.09 15.20
N SER A 413 0.64 -1.98 15.18
CA SER A 413 1.62 -1.67 16.21
C SER A 413 0.96 -1.32 17.55
N GLU A 414 -0.19 -0.62 17.54
CA GLU A 414 -0.99 -0.38 18.76
C GLU A 414 -1.47 -1.70 19.37
N ALA A 415 -2.01 -2.62 18.56
CA ALA A 415 -2.46 -3.94 19.03
C ALA A 415 -1.29 -4.77 19.59
N MET A 416 -0.12 -4.73 18.96
CA MET A 416 1.07 -5.39 19.47
C MET A 416 1.45 -4.86 20.86
N ALA A 417 1.50 -3.54 21.04
CA ALA A 417 1.81 -2.94 22.35
C ALA A 417 0.76 -3.31 23.42
N LEU A 418 -0.53 -3.28 23.08
CA LEU A 418 -1.63 -3.69 23.95
C LEU A 418 -1.57 -5.19 24.30
N THR A 419 -1.19 -6.05 23.38
CA THR A 419 -0.97 -7.47 23.62
C THR A 419 0.12 -7.67 24.67
N ARG A 420 1.25 -6.97 24.56
CA ARG A 420 2.34 -7.02 25.56
C ARG A 420 1.90 -6.51 26.93
N ILE A 421 1.09 -5.45 26.97
CA ILE A 421 0.48 -4.96 28.22
C ILE A 421 -0.40 -6.05 28.84
N GLY A 422 -1.23 -6.73 28.03
CA GLY A 422 -2.06 -7.84 28.47
C GLY A 422 -1.25 -8.99 29.05
N GLU A 423 -0.16 -9.39 28.39
CA GLU A 423 0.75 -10.45 28.84
C GLU A 423 1.39 -10.13 30.21
N ILE A 424 1.85 -8.88 30.40
CA ILE A 424 2.42 -8.46 31.69
C ILE A 424 1.37 -8.49 32.81
N HIS A 425 0.13 -8.04 32.54
CA HIS A 425 -0.95 -8.08 33.53
C HIS A 425 -1.37 -9.51 33.85
N GLU A 426 -1.47 -10.41 32.84
CA GLU A 426 -1.76 -11.83 33.04
C GLU A 426 -0.67 -12.49 33.91
N ALA A 427 0.60 -12.28 33.60
CA ALA A 427 1.73 -12.79 34.37
C ALA A 427 1.82 -12.20 35.80
N SER A 428 1.11 -11.10 36.05
CA SER A 428 1.00 -10.46 37.37
C SER A 428 -0.27 -10.86 38.14
N GLY A 429 -1.14 -11.73 37.57
CA GLY A 429 -2.39 -12.15 38.16
C GLY A 429 -3.52 -11.10 38.08
N GLU A 430 -3.36 -10.05 37.28
CA GLU A 430 -4.31 -8.95 37.14
C GLU A 430 -5.28 -9.24 35.97
N ALA A 431 -6.13 -10.29 36.13
CA ALA A 431 -6.97 -10.87 35.08
C ALA A 431 -7.87 -9.84 34.37
N ASP A 432 -8.51 -8.93 35.07
CA ASP A 432 -9.41 -7.91 34.46
C ASP A 432 -8.66 -6.93 33.56
N ARG A 433 -7.44 -6.54 33.96
CA ARG A 433 -6.60 -5.65 33.16
C ARG A 433 -6.05 -6.37 31.92
N ALA A 434 -5.64 -7.63 32.08
CA ALA A 434 -5.19 -8.46 30.97
C ALA A 434 -6.31 -8.65 29.95
N ARG A 435 -7.51 -9.00 30.41
CA ARG A 435 -8.71 -9.14 29.58
C ARG A 435 -8.99 -7.88 28.76
N SER A 436 -8.99 -6.72 29.44
CA SER A 436 -9.26 -5.43 28.77
C SER A 436 -8.23 -5.12 27.67
N ALA A 437 -6.95 -5.41 27.93
CA ALA A 437 -5.88 -5.15 26.96
C ALA A 437 -5.98 -6.09 25.75
N PHE A 438 -6.22 -7.40 25.96
CA PHE A 438 -6.39 -8.37 24.86
C PHE A 438 -7.65 -8.07 24.04
N ALA A 439 -8.76 -7.68 24.67
CA ALA A 439 -9.99 -7.32 23.95
C ALA A 439 -9.77 -6.08 23.06
N ALA A 440 -9.07 -5.06 23.55
CA ALA A 440 -8.74 -3.87 22.77
C ALA A 440 -7.80 -4.19 21.58
N ALA A 441 -6.79 -5.02 21.79
CA ALA A 441 -5.91 -5.49 20.72
C ALA A 441 -6.68 -6.30 19.65
N ALA A 442 -7.57 -7.20 20.10
CA ALA A 442 -8.41 -8.01 19.20
C ALA A 442 -9.37 -7.16 18.35
N GLU A 443 -9.92 -6.07 18.91
CA GLU A 443 -10.75 -5.14 18.15
C GLU A 443 -9.98 -4.48 17.02
N LEU A 444 -8.76 -3.99 17.31
CA LEU A 444 -7.92 -3.31 16.32
C LEU A 444 -7.52 -4.26 15.16
N LEU A 445 -7.06 -5.46 15.48
CA LEU A 445 -6.67 -6.47 14.48
C LEU A 445 -7.86 -6.98 13.66
N GLY A 446 -9.03 -7.09 14.30
CA GLY A 446 -10.26 -7.53 13.66
C GLY A 446 -10.73 -6.61 12.53
N ARG A 447 -10.38 -5.31 12.55
CA ARG A 447 -10.69 -4.36 11.48
C ARG A 447 -10.05 -4.74 10.14
N ASN A 448 -8.89 -5.39 10.19
CA ASN A 448 -8.14 -5.83 9.01
C ASN A 448 -8.31 -7.33 8.71
N GLY A 449 -9.16 -8.03 9.47
CA GLY A 449 -9.36 -9.47 9.31
C GLY A 449 -8.14 -10.31 9.71
N ASP A 450 -7.29 -9.79 10.60
CA ASP A 450 -6.12 -10.51 11.08
C ASP A 450 -6.54 -11.72 11.92
N PRO A 451 -6.07 -12.95 11.61
CA PRO A 451 -6.43 -14.16 12.36
C PRO A 451 -6.01 -14.13 13.84
N GLU A 452 -5.02 -13.33 14.21
CA GLU A 452 -4.61 -13.15 15.61
C GLU A 452 -5.71 -12.50 16.47
N ALA A 453 -6.61 -11.72 15.85
CA ALA A 453 -7.76 -11.14 16.53
C ALA A 453 -8.62 -12.20 17.26
N GLU A 454 -8.84 -13.36 16.62
CA GLU A 454 -9.65 -14.43 17.22
C GLU A 454 -8.94 -15.08 18.42
N ARG A 455 -7.64 -15.33 18.30
CA ARG A 455 -6.84 -15.86 19.40
C ARG A 455 -6.83 -14.96 20.64
N LEU A 456 -6.75 -13.63 20.40
CA LEU A 456 -6.80 -12.67 21.50
C LEU A 456 -8.18 -12.56 22.13
N ARG A 457 -9.27 -12.68 21.36
CA ARG A 457 -10.64 -12.78 21.89
C ARG A 457 -10.80 -13.99 22.79
N GLU A 458 -10.43 -15.17 22.32
CA GLU A 458 -10.47 -16.41 23.11
C GLU A 458 -9.63 -16.30 24.40
N ARG A 459 -8.47 -15.61 24.32
CA ARG A 459 -7.61 -15.39 25.50
C ARG A 459 -8.29 -14.48 26.52
N ALA A 460 -8.93 -13.39 26.04
CA ALA A 460 -9.69 -12.46 26.89
C ALA A 460 -10.90 -13.16 27.55
N GLU A 461 -11.64 -14.00 26.80
CA GLU A 461 -12.80 -14.76 27.32
C GLU A 461 -12.40 -15.76 28.41
N ARG A 462 -11.30 -16.49 28.21
CA ARG A 462 -10.78 -17.43 29.22
C ARG A 462 -10.47 -16.74 30.56
N LEU A 463 -9.91 -15.53 30.52
CA LEU A 463 -9.63 -14.73 31.73
C LEU A 463 -10.92 -14.25 32.42
N GLY A 464 -12.01 -14.06 31.69
CA GLY A 464 -13.32 -13.71 32.24
C GLY A 464 -14.09 -14.89 32.86
N ALA A 465 -13.79 -16.12 32.47
CA ALA A 465 -14.47 -17.32 32.99
C ALA A 465 -13.90 -17.84 34.33
N HIS A 466 -12.77 -17.31 34.76
CA HIS A 466 -12.06 -17.71 35.99
C HIS A 466 -12.07 -16.66 37.12
N GLY A 467 -12.74 -15.53 36.91
CA GLY A 467 -12.99 -14.47 37.89
C GLY A 467 -14.47 -14.44 38.29
#